data_5a1adb18e1d5d3b0ae524da90e80a33b
#
_entry.id   5a1adb18e1d5d3b0ae524da90e80a33b
#
_cell.length_a   1.000
_cell.length_b   1.000
_cell.length_c   1.000
_cell.angle_alpha   90.00
_cell.angle_beta   90.00
_cell.angle_gamma   90.00
#
_symmetry.space_group_name_H-M   'P 1'
#
loop_
_entity.id
_entity.type
_entity.pdbx_description
1 polymer ?
#
loop_
_entity_poly.entity_id
_entity_poly.type
_entity_poly.pdbx_seq_one_letter_code
_entity_poly.pdbx_strand_id
1 'polypeptide(L)'
;MKSGVPLLLSNVSWGVAMSVQAAILGRLGASGIAASSIAQTLFQCTSVIAYATGDAARVMTGMAVGEGDMKKVKSGAKTMQLMFLIIGVLTSLVLFLVRKPIISVYNASVETAEFANIFVLILCVTAIGTAYEMPCLTGIVSGGGDTNFVFFNDIVFMWCIVLPLSALSAFYFKFPPAVTFALLKADQILKCFVAIVKVNRFKWVRVLTR
;
A
#
# COMPACT_ATOMS: atom_id res chain seq x y z
N MET A 1 4.10 25.73 8.61
CA MET A 1 3.19 25.79 7.44
C MET A 1 3.77 25.18 6.15
N LYS A 2 5.09 25.20 5.90
CA LYS A 2 5.69 24.67 4.64
C LYS A 2 5.58 23.14 4.47
N SER A 3 5.44 22.37 5.55
CA SER A 3 5.33 20.89 5.48
C SER A 3 3.91 20.36 5.35
N GLY A 4 2.88 21.17 5.57
CA GLY A 4 1.48 20.74 5.46
C GLY A 4 0.94 20.72 4.03
N VAL A 5 1.43 21.62 3.18
CA VAL A 5 0.95 21.74 1.78
C VAL A 5 1.27 20.46 0.96
N PRO A 6 2.50 19.89 0.99
CA PRO A 6 2.78 18.63 0.31
C PRO A 6 1.90 17.48 0.78
N LEU A 7 1.58 17.44 2.09
CA LEU A 7 0.74 16.39 2.65
C LEU A 7 -0.73 16.51 2.15
N LEU A 8 -1.27 17.73 2.10
CA LEU A 8 -2.60 17.97 1.53
C LEU A 8 -2.66 17.60 0.05
N LEU A 9 -1.65 18.00 -0.73
CA LEU A 9 -1.56 17.65 -2.15
C LEU A 9 -1.46 16.14 -2.36
N SER A 10 -0.73 15.44 -1.48
CA SER A 10 -0.66 13.97 -1.51
C SER A 10 -2.03 13.33 -1.30
N ASN A 11 -2.77 13.77 -0.29
CA ASN A 11 -4.11 13.25 0.00
C ASN A 11 -5.12 13.53 -1.12
N VAL A 12 -5.10 14.74 -1.69
CA VAL A 12 -5.95 15.09 -2.84
C VAL A 12 -5.58 14.24 -4.06
N SER A 13 -4.30 14.13 -4.37
CA SER A 13 -3.79 13.30 -5.48
C SER A 13 -4.21 11.85 -5.32
N TRP A 14 -4.14 11.31 -4.09
CA TRP A 14 -4.57 9.95 -3.79
C TRP A 14 -6.08 9.77 -3.97
N GLY A 15 -6.90 10.73 -3.52
CA GLY A 15 -8.35 10.70 -3.73
C GLY A 15 -8.74 10.70 -5.21
N VAL A 16 -8.08 11.54 -6.04
CA VAL A 16 -8.29 11.54 -7.50
C VAL A 16 -7.85 10.21 -8.11
N ALA A 17 -6.72 9.67 -7.71
CA ALA A 17 -6.23 8.39 -8.20
C ALA A 17 -7.21 7.24 -7.87
N MET A 18 -7.80 7.22 -6.68
CA MET A 18 -8.83 6.26 -6.29
C MET A 18 -10.08 6.36 -7.16
N SER A 19 -10.49 7.58 -7.53
CA SER A 19 -11.62 7.80 -8.46
C SER A 19 -11.31 7.26 -9.86
N VAL A 20 -10.10 7.47 -10.35
CA VAL A 20 -9.65 6.90 -11.64
C VAL A 20 -9.58 5.37 -11.58
N GLN A 21 -9.07 4.80 -10.49
CA GLN A 21 -9.08 3.34 -10.27
C GLN A 21 -10.51 2.78 -10.30
N ALA A 22 -11.47 3.45 -9.63
CA ALA A 22 -12.86 3.04 -9.64
C ALA A 22 -13.46 3.08 -11.07
N ALA A 23 -13.11 4.09 -11.88
CA ALA A 23 -13.52 4.16 -13.27
C ALA A 23 -12.93 3.02 -14.13
N ILE A 24 -11.66 2.65 -13.89
CA ILE A 24 -11.03 1.49 -14.56
C ILE A 24 -11.75 0.19 -14.16
N LEU A 25 -12.04 0.01 -12.87
CA LEU A 25 -12.78 -1.16 -12.36
C LEU A 25 -14.21 -1.21 -12.91
N GLY A 26 -14.83 -0.05 -13.18
CA GLY A 26 -16.15 0.04 -13.82
C GLY A 26 -16.25 -0.67 -15.16
N ARG A 27 -15.14 -0.85 -15.87
CA ARG A 27 -15.08 -1.59 -17.15
C ARG A 27 -15.13 -3.12 -16.99
N LEU A 28 -14.95 -3.64 -15.79
CA LEU A 28 -14.96 -5.08 -15.53
C LEU A 28 -16.37 -5.68 -15.45
N GLY A 29 -17.41 -4.88 -15.72
CA GLY A 29 -18.81 -5.31 -15.64
C GLY A 29 -19.33 -5.35 -14.19
N ALA A 30 -20.63 -5.64 -14.04
CA ALA A 30 -21.31 -5.62 -12.75
C ALA A 30 -20.69 -6.62 -11.75
N SER A 31 -20.41 -7.85 -12.20
CA SER A 31 -19.80 -8.90 -11.39
C SER A 31 -18.38 -8.51 -10.92
N GLY A 32 -17.59 -7.88 -11.80
CA GLY A 32 -16.25 -7.40 -11.48
C GLY A 32 -16.26 -6.24 -10.48
N ILE A 33 -17.21 -5.29 -10.61
CA ILE A 33 -17.39 -4.18 -9.67
C ILE A 33 -17.78 -4.72 -8.30
N ALA A 34 -18.77 -5.61 -8.23
CA ALA A 34 -19.21 -6.21 -6.96
C ALA A 34 -18.07 -6.99 -6.28
N ALA A 35 -17.33 -7.80 -7.04
CA ALA A 35 -16.17 -8.53 -6.56
C ALA A 35 -15.07 -7.59 -6.04
N SER A 36 -14.80 -6.48 -6.75
CA SER A 36 -13.80 -5.49 -6.31
C SER A 36 -14.22 -4.78 -5.04
N SER A 37 -15.51 -4.55 -4.81
CA SER A 37 -16.03 -3.95 -3.57
C SER A 37 -15.81 -4.88 -2.37
N ILE A 38 -16.06 -6.17 -2.54
CA ILE A 38 -15.78 -7.19 -1.50
C ILE A 38 -14.26 -7.20 -1.18
N ALA A 39 -13.44 -7.28 -2.22
CA ALA A 39 -11.99 -7.26 -2.07
C ALA A 39 -11.48 -5.99 -1.41
N GLN A 40 -12.05 -4.81 -1.77
CA GLN A 40 -11.66 -3.52 -1.19
C GLN A 40 -12.01 -3.43 0.31
N THR A 41 -13.15 -3.97 0.73
CA THR A 41 -13.52 -4.04 2.15
C THR A 41 -12.49 -4.85 2.94
N LEU A 42 -12.11 -6.01 2.42
CA LEU A 42 -11.08 -6.85 3.05
C LEU A 42 -9.70 -6.16 3.08
N PHE A 43 -9.36 -5.47 1.99
CA PHE A 43 -8.13 -4.67 1.94
C PHE A 43 -8.13 -3.56 3.00
N GLN A 44 -9.23 -2.86 3.19
CA GLN A 44 -9.34 -1.82 4.23
C GLN A 44 -9.14 -2.40 5.63
N CYS A 45 -9.74 -3.55 5.94
CA CYS A 45 -9.54 -4.21 7.23
C CYS A 45 -8.08 -4.57 7.48
N THR A 46 -7.38 -5.05 6.47
CA THR A 46 -5.96 -5.43 6.60
C THR A 46 -5.03 -4.22 6.62
N SER A 47 -5.36 -3.17 5.88
CA SER A 47 -4.53 -1.95 5.80
C SER A 47 -4.54 -1.12 7.10
N VAL A 48 -5.55 -1.25 7.96
CA VAL A 48 -5.56 -0.60 9.28
C VAL A 48 -4.33 -0.98 10.11
N ILE A 49 -3.91 -2.24 10.06
CA ILE A 49 -2.71 -2.72 10.75
C ILE A 49 -1.45 -2.04 10.20
N ALA A 50 -1.36 -1.91 8.88
CA ALA A 50 -0.24 -1.25 8.22
C ALA A 50 -0.19 0.26 8.56
N TYR A 51 -1.33 0.94 8.60
CA TYR A 51 -1.43 2.34 9.02
C TYR A 51 -0.98 2.53 10.47
N ALA A 52 -1.52 1.73 11.40
CA ALA A 52 -1.18 1.82 12.81
C ALA A 52 0.32 1.57 13.07
N THR A 53 0.89 0.57 12.42
CA THR A 53 2.33 0.28 12.53
C THR A 53 3.18 1.37 11.88
N GLY A 54 2.73 1.98 10.79
CA GLY A 54 3.36 3.12 10.15
C GLY A 54 3.41 4.36 11.05
N ASP A 55 2.29 4.68 11.70
CA ASP A 55 2.23 5.83 12.62
C ASP A 55 3.12 5.62 13.85
N ALA A 56 3.11 4.42 14.44
CA ALA A 56 4.01 4.07 15.53
C ALA A 56 5.48 4.18 15.10
N ALA A 57 5.84 3.67 13.93
CA ALA A 57 7.20 3.75 13.40
C ALA A 57 7.63 5.19 13.13
N ARG A 58 6.71 6.05 12.67
CA ARG A 58 6.97 7.48 12.47
C ARG A 58 7.37 8.17 13.76
N VAL A 59 6.62 7.93 14.84
CA VAL A 59 6.91 8.52 16.17
C VAL A 59 8.23 8.00 16.71
N MET A 60 8.44 6.69 16.70
CA MET A 60 9.67 6.07 17.20
C MET A 60 10.91 6.53 16.43
N THR A 61 10.82 6.61 15.11
CA THR A 61 11.92 7.08 14.27
C THR A 61 12.19 8.56 14.51
N GLY A 62 11.14 9.39 14.60
CA GLY A 62 11.27 10.82 14.88
C GLY A 62 11.96 11.09 16.22
N MET A 63 11.59 10.35 17.27
CA MET A 63 12.26 10.44 18.58
C MET A 63 13.74 10.05 18.49
N ALA A 64 14.06 8.90 17.90
CA ALA A 64 15.44 8.43 17.76
C ALA A 64 16.32 9.39 16.94
N VAL A 65 15.77 10.00 15.89
CA VAL A 65 16.46 11.03 15.09
C VAL A 65 16.63 12.31 15.91
N GLY A 66 15.64 12.70 16.71
CA GLY A 66 15.72 13.86 17.61
C GLY A 66 16.77 13.70 18.71
N GLU A 67 16.99 12.50 19.23
CA GLU A 67 18.06 12.17 20.17
C GLU A 67 19.47 12.22 19.53
N GLY A 68 19.57 12.21 18.20
CA GLY A 68 20.85 12.23 17.48
C GLY A 68 21.62 10.90 17.51
N ASP A 69 21.03 9.82 18.06
CA ASP A 69 21.69 8.51 18.17
C ASP A 69 21.51 7.69 16.88
N MET A 70 22.44 7.82 15.95
CA MET A 70 22.44 7.10 14.69
C MET A 70 22.54 5.57 14.85
N LYS A 71 23.05 5.05 15.98
CA LYS A 71 23.07 3.61 16.23
C LYS A 71 21.66 3.11 16.54
N LYS A 72 20.93 3.82 17.39
CA LYS A 72 19.50 3.54 17.67
C LYS A 72 18.66 3.63 16.42
N VAL A 73 18.83 4.66 15.58
CA VAL A 73 18.11 4.83 14.33
C VAL A 73 18.33 3.64 13.40
N LYS A 74 19.59 3.23 13.20
CA LYS A 74 19.91 2.09 12.31
C LYS A 74 19.40 0.75 12.84
N SER A 75 19.59 0.49 14.13
CA SER A 75 19.11 -0.75 14.77
C SER A 75 17.59 -0.80 14.76
N GLY A 76 16.93 0.30 15.18
CA GLY A 76 15.48 0.42 15.20
C GLY A 76 14.85 0.21 13.81
N ALA A 77 15.40 0.86 12.78
CA ALA A 77 14.91 0.71 11.41
C ALA A 77 14.99 -0.74 10.90
N LYS A 78 16.06 -1.47 11.21
CA LYS A 78 16.19 -2.89 10.84
C LYS A 78 15.21 -3.79 11.58
N THR A 79 15.05 -3.58 12.89
CA THR A 79 14.10 -4.32 13.71
C THR A 79 12.66 -4.07 13.24
N MET A 80 12.30 -2.82 12.99
CA MET A 80 10.98 -2.45 12.47
C MET A 80 10.70 -3.10 11.11
N GLN A 81 11.66 -3.11 10.17
CA GLN A 81 11.48 -3.77 8.88
C GLN A 81 11.16 -5.26 9.03
N LEU A 82 11.87 -5.97 9.94
CA LEU A 82 11.58 -7.38 10.20
C LEU A 82 10.19 -7.57 10.81
N MET A 83 9.79 -6.72 11.75
CA MET A 83 8.44 -6.75 12.35
C MET A 83 7.37 -6.52 11.29
N PHE A 84 7.54 -5.56 10.37
CA PHE A 84 6.58 -5.29 9.31
C PHE A 84 6.44 -6.48 8.35
N LEU A 85 7.53 -7.16 8.04
CA LEU A 85 7.48 -8.37 7.23
C LEU A 85 6.70 -9.49 7.93
N ILE A 86 6.96 -9.71 9.22
CA ILE A 86 6.22 -10.71 10.02
C ILE A 86 4.74 -10.37 10.07
N ILE A 87 4.39 -9.11 10.38
CA ILE A 87 3.00 -8.64 10.41
C ILE A 87 2.35 -8.84 9.03
N GLY A 88 3.05 -8.53 7.94
CA GLY A 88 2.55 -8.72 6.59
C GLY A 88 2.24 -10.18 6.26
N VAL A 89 3.13 -11.10 6.62
CA VAL A 89 2.91 -12.53 6.43
C VAL A 89 1.73 -13.04 7.27
N LEU A 90 1.63 -12.63 8.53
CA LEU A 90 0.51 -13.02 9.41
C LEU A 90 -0.82 -12.46 8.89
N THR A 91 -0.86 -11.19 8.49
CA THR A 91 -2.04 -10.56 7.90
C THR A 91 -2.48 -11.26 6.62
N SER A 92 -1.53 -11.59 5.74
CA SER A 92 -1.80 -12.33 4.51
C SER A 92 -2.35 -13.73 4.80
N LEU A 93 -1.79 -14.43 5.78
CA LEU A 93 -2.25 -15.75 6.17
C LEU A 93 -3.68 -15.71 6.73
N VAL A 94 -3.99 -14.74 7.60
CA VAL A 94 -5.34 -14.54 8.13
C VAL A 94 -6.31 -14.26 6.99
N LEU A 95 -5.97 -13.33 6.08
CA LEU A 95 -6.79 -13.00 4.91
C LEU A 95 -7.06 -14.24 4.04
N PHE A 96 -6.02 -15.05 3.82
CA PHE A 96 -6.15 -16.29 3.06
C PHE A 96 -7.11 -17.29 3.70
N LEU A 97 -7.05 -17.45 5.03
CA LEU A 97 -7.90 -18.39 5.77
C LEU A 97 -9.36 -17.92 5.81
N VAL A 98 -9.60 -16.63 6.02
CA VAL A 98 -10.95 -16.07 6.16
C VAL A 98 -11.64 -15.75 4.83
N ARG A 99 -10.94 -15.83 3.70
CA ARG A 99 -11.47 -15.43 2.39
C ARG A 99 -12.77 -16.13 2.00
N LYS A 100 -12.80 -17.47 2.09
CA LYS A 100 -13.96 -18.26 1.68
C LYS A 100 -15.20 -18.01 2.55
N PRO A 101 -15.10 -18.10 3.91
CA PRO A 101 -16.24 -17.79 4.76
C PRO A 101 -16.73 -16.35 4.60
N ILE A 102 -15.84 -15.38 4.40
CA ILE A 102 -16.29 -13.99 4.20
C ILE A 102 -17.02 -13.85 2.85
N ILE A 103 -16.48 -14.37 1.75
CA ILE A 103 -17.14 -14.28 0.44
C ILE A 103 -18.53 -14.94 0.48
N SER A 104 -18.69 -16.05 1.19
CA SER A 104 -19.98 -16.73 1.31
C SER A 104 -21.07 -15.90 2.02
N VAL A 105 -20.68 -15.02 2.95
CA VAL A 105 -21.63 -14.13 3.67
C VAL A 105 -22.28 -13.10 2.71
N TYR A 106 -21.60 -12.73 1.63
CA TYR A 106 -22.14 -11.74 0.69
C TYR A 106 -23.25 -12.27 -0.21
N ASN A 107 -23.54 -13.59 -0.21
CA ASN A 107 -24.56 -14.22 -1.07
C ASN A 107 -24.51 -13.75 -2.53
N ALA A 108 -23.31 -13.53 -3.05
CA ALA A 108 -23.07 -13.04 -4.38
C ALA A 108 -23.34 -14.12 -5.45
N SER A 109 -23.53 -13.70 -6.70
CA SER A 109 -23.62 -14.65 -7.82
C SER A 109 -22.34 -15.48 -7.93
N VAL A 110 -22.45 -16.67 -8.52
CA VAL A 110 -21.30 -17.59 -8.69
C VAL A 110 -20.12 -16.87 -9.36
N GLU A 111 -20.38 -16.14 -10.43
CA GLU A 111 -19.37 -15.38 -11.16
C GLU A 111 -18.70 -14.30 -10.28
N THR A 112 -19.52 -13.56 -9.51
CA THR A 112 -18.99 -12.55 -8.58
C THR A 112 -18.13 -13.18 -7.48
N ALA A 113 -18.54 -14.33 -6.95
CA ALA A 113 -17.79 -15.05 -5.93
C ALA A 113 -16.44 -15.57 -6.45
N GLU A 114 -16.40 -16.05 -7.70
CA GLU A 114 -15.17 -16.48 -8.36
C GLU A 114 -14.20 -15.30 -8.54
N PHE A 115 -14.67 -14.17 -9.09
CA PHE A 115 -13.83 -12.97 -9.20
C PHE A 115 -13.37 -12.46 -7.84
N ALA A 116 -14.25 -12.42 -6.83
CA ALA A 116 -13.87 -12.01 -5.48
C ALA A 116 -12.80 -12.91 -4.89
N ASN A 117 -12.90 -14.23 -5.07
CA ASN A 117 -11.87 -15.16 -4.63
C ASN A 117 -10.51 -14.91 -5.29
N ILE A 118 -10.48 -14.65 -6.59
CA ILE A 118 -9.24 -14.31 -7.32
C ILE A 118 -8.69 -12.99 -6.84
N PHE A 119 -9.52 -11.96 -6.68
CA PHE A 119 -9.08 -10.64 -6.22
C PHE A 119 -8.53 -10.70 -4.79
N VAL A 120 -9.17 -11.46 -3.90
CA VAL A 120 -8.66 -11.66 -2.53
C VAL A 120 -7.35 -12.44 -2.53
N LEU A 121 -7.14 -13.40 -3.42
CA LEU A 121 -5.85 -14.08 -3.58
C LEU A 121 -4.74 -13.10 -4.00
N ILE A 122 -5.03 -12.20 -4.92
CA ILE A 122 -4.11 -11.12 -5.30
C ILE A 122 -3.81 -10.24 -4.08
N LEU A 123 -4.85 -9.90 -3.29
CA LEU A 123 -4.67 -9.13 -2.06
C LEU A 123 -3.84 -9.86 -1.01
N CYS A 124 -3.93 -11.18 -0.87
CA CYS A 124 -3.08 -11.94 0.04
C CYS A 124 -1.59 -11.74 -0.27
N VAL A 125 -1.23 -11.74 -1.55
CA VAL A 125 0.15 -11.50 -1.99
C VAL A 125 0.55 -10.04 -1.76
N THR A 126 -0.29 -9.11 -2.19
CA THR A 126 0.01 -7.68 -2.11
C THR A 126 -0.10 -7.13 -0.68
N ALA A 127 -0.84 -7.77 0.22
CA ALA A 127 -0.92 -7.39 1.63
C ALA A 127 0.45 -7.48 2.34
N ILE A 128 1.27 -8.46 1.98
CA ILE A 128 2.66 -8.56 2.49
C ILE A 128 3.43 -7.31 2.06
N GLY A 129 3.27 -6.93 0.79
CA GLY A 129 3.86 -5.71 0.25
C GLY A 129 3.40 -4.46 0.98
N THR A 130 2.09 -4.27 1.11
CA THR A 130 1.49 -3.11 1.80
C THR A 130 1.96 -3.00 3.26
N ALA A 131 1.93 -4.11 3.99
CA ALA A 131 2.33 -4.14 5.40
C ALA A 131 3.83 -3.87 5.61
N TYR A 132 4.64 -4.03 4.58
CA TYR A 132 6.06 -3.72 4.62
C TYR A 132 6.37 -2.31 4.08
N GLU A 133 5.95 -2.01 2.83
CA GLU A 133 6.35 -0.78 2.14
C GLU A 133 5.78 0.47 2.81
N MET A 134 4.50 0.40 3.21
CA MET A 134 3.80 1.53 3.77
C MET A 134 4.41 2.00 5.09
N PRO A 135 4.62 1.16 6.14
CA PRO A 135 5.29 1.60 7.37
C PRO A 135 6.76 1.98 7.15
N CYS A 136 7.44 1.38 6.17
CA CYS A 136 8.80 1.77 5.83
C CYS A 136 8.87 3.18 5.24
N LEU A 137 8.00 3.50 4.28
CA LEU A 137 8.02 4.80 3.61
C LEU A 137 7.34 5.89 4.44
N THR A 138 6.08 5.68 4.84
CA THR A 138 5.31 6.68 5.59
C THR A 138 5.70 6.75 7.06
N GLY A 139 6.19 5.66 7.63
CA GLY A 139 6.67 5.57 9.00
C GLY A 139 8.15 5.98 9.11
N ILE A 140 9.06 5.08 8.71
CA ILE A 140 10.50 5.26 8.94
C ILE A 140 11.05 6.45 8.13
N VAL A 141 10.86 6.48 6.81
CA VAL A 141 11.46 7.51 5.93
C VAL A 141 10.86 8.89 6.22
N SER A 142 9.54 8.97 6.34
CA SER A 142 8.85 10.22 6.67
C SER A 142 9.15 10.68 8.10
N GLY A 143 9.21 9.77 9.08
CA GLY A 143 9.59 10.05 10.47
C GLY A 143 11.02 10.58 10.60
N GLY A 144 11.90 10.18 9.69
CA GLY A 144 13.27 10.73 9.60
C GLY A 144 13.41 12.05 8.87
N GLY A 145 12.29 12.64 8.39
CA GLY A 145 12.26 13.98 7.80
C GLY A 145 12.28 14.03 6.27
N ASP A 146 12.32 12.90 5.55
CA ASP A 146 12.33 12.89 4.08
C ASP A 146 10.94 12.65 3.46
N THR A 147 9.96 13.45 3.90
CA THR A 147 8.56 13.39 3.45
C THR A 147 8.41 13.67 1.95
N ASN A 148 9.26 14.54 1.40
CA ASN A 148 9.23 14.87 -0.03
C ASN A 148 9.52 13.65 -0.91
N PHE A 149 10.45 12.79 -0.49
CA PHE A 149 10.73 11.56 -1.22
C PHE A 149 9.50 10.64 -1.26
N VAL A 150 8.82 10.48 -0.13
CA VAL A 150 7.61 9.64 -0.06
C VAL A 150 6.53 10.18 -0.99
N PHE A 151 6.30 11.49 -0.98
CA PHE A 151 5.34 12.15 -1.87
C PHE A 151 5.66 11.93 -3.37
N PHE A 152 6.90 12.19 -3.79
CA PHE A 152 7.29 11.98 -5.19
C PHE A 152 7.23 10.50 -5.59
N ASN A 153 7.62 9.60 -4.68
CA ASN A 153 7.53 8.17 -4.91
C ASN A 153 6.07 7.75 -5.17
N ASP A 154 5.13 8.21 -4.35
CA ASP A 154 3.72 7.90 -4.51
C ASP A 154 3.14 8.43 -5.82
N ILE A 155 3.47 9.66 -6.18
CA ILE A 155 3.04 10.24 -7.47
C ILE A 155 3.58 9.42 -8.64
N VAL A 156 4.88 9.13 -8.67
CA VAL A 156 5.50 8.41 -9.79
C VAL A 156 4.89 7.01 -9.93
N PHE A 157 4.79 6.25 -8.85
CA PHE A 157 4.23 4.89 -8.91
C PHE A 157 2.76 4.90 -9.30
N MET A 158 1.94 5.76 -8.69
CA MET A 158 0.51 5.79 -8.94
C MET A 158 0.19 6.34 -10.34
N TRP A 159 0.72 7.52 -10.69
CA TRP A 159 0.33 8.23 -11.91
C TRP A 159 1.10 7.81 -13.15
N CYS A 160 2.38 7.45 -13.03
CA CYS A 160 3.20 7.10 -14.19
C CYS A 160 3.25 5.59 -14.47
N ILE A 161 2.96 4.74 -13.46
CA ILE A 161 3.08 3.29 -13.62
C ILE A 161 1.72 2.63 -13.50
N VAL A 162 1.09 2.70 -12.33
CA VAL A 162 -0.12 1.90 -12.01
C VAL A 162 -1.32 2.32 -12.85
N LEU A 163 -1.68 3.59 -12.83
CA LEU A 163 -2.85 4.07 -13.57
C LEU A 163 -2.73 3.87 -15.09
N PRO A 164 -1.61 4.24 -15.75
CA PRO A 164 -1.47 4.03 -17.18
C PRO A 164 -1.49 2.54 -17.57
N LEU A 165 -0.76 1.69 -16.84
CA LEU A 165 -0.72 0.25 -17.13
C LEU A 165 -2.09 -0.41 -16.93
N SER A 166 -2.79 -0.05 -15.85
CA SER A 166 -4.13 -0.58 -15.58
C SER A 166 -5.17 -0.08 -16.58
N ALA A 167 -5.08 1.18 -16.99
CA ALA A 167 -5.93 1.73 -18.03
C ALA A 167 -5.68 1.05 -19.37
N LEU A 168 -4.42 0.87 -19.79
CA LEU A 168 -4.07 0.12 -21.00
C LEU A 168 -4.58 -1.32 -20.95
N SER A 169 -4.46 -1.98 -19.80
CA SER A 169 -4.96 -3.34 -19.57
C SER A 169 -6.47 -3.41 -19.76
N ALA A 170 -7.23 -2.47 -19.18
CA ALA A 170 -8.69 -2.50 -19.19
C ALA A 170 -9.30 -2.01 -20.52
N PHE A 171 -8.74 -0.95 -21.12
CA PHE A 171 -9.34 -0.26 -22.25
C PHE A 171 -8.77 -0.71 -23.60
N TYR A 172 -7.47 -0.93 -23.69
CA TYR A 172 -6.80 -1.27 -24.94
C TYR A 172 -6.66 -2.77 -25.13
N PHE A 173 -6.03 -3.47 -24.20
CA PHE A 173 -5.79 -4.89 -24.29
C PHE A 173 -7.00 -5.76 -23.91
N LYS A 174 -7.98 -5.18 -23.17
CA LYS A 174 -9.17 -5.89 -22.69
C LYS A 174 -8.83 -7.20 -21.96
N PHE A 175 -7.78 -7.14 -21.12
CA PHE A 175 -7.35 -8.29 -20.34
C PHE A 175 -8.42 -8.74 -19.33
N PRO A 176 -8.36 -10.00 -18.85
CA PRO A 176 -9.26 -10.50 -17.84
C PRO A 176 -9.28 -9.62 -16.59
N PRO A 177 -10.41 -9.54 -15.86
CA PRO A 177 -10.54 -8.73 -14.65
C PRO A 177 -9.42 -8.93 -13.62
N ALA A 178 -8.96 -10.18 -13.47
CA ALA A 178 -7.86 -10.54 -12.57
C ALA A 178 -6.56 -9.83 -12.88
N VAL A 179 -6.19 -9.70 -14.16
CA VAL A 179 -4.94 -9.05 -14.60
C VAL A 179 -5.03 -7.54 -14.35
N THR A 180 -6.16 -6.93 -14.70
CA THR A 180 -6.38 -5.49 -14.44
C THR A 180 -6.32 -5.19 -12.94
N PHE A 181 -6.96 -6.03 -12.11
CA PHE A 181 -6.90 -5.87 -10.66
C PHE A 181 -5.49 -6.07 -10.08
N ALA A 182 -4.74 -7.05 -10.59
CA ALA A 182 -3.34 -7.27 -10.20
C ALA A 182 -2.45 -6.07 -10.53
N LEU A 183 -2.63 -5.47 -11.72
CA LEU A 183 -1.89 -4.27 -12.12
C LEU A 183 -2.23 -3.06 -11.23
N LEU A 184 -3.52 -2.91 -10.83
CA LEU A 184 -3.94 -1.85 -9.90
C LEU A 184 -3.30 -2.00 -8.51
N LYS A 185 -2.83 -3.19 -8.14
CA LYS A 185 -2.18 -3.47 -6.85
C LYS A 185 -0.67 -3.72 -6.96
N ALA A 186 -0.12 -3.64 -8.17
CA ALA A 186 1.30 -3.92 -8.41
C ALA A 186 2.26 -2.93 -7.73
N ASP A 187 1.81 -1.67 -7.49
CA ASP A 187 2.59 -0.66 -6.79
C ASP A 187 3.05 -1.14 -5.40
N GLN A 188 2.21 -1.88 -4.70
CA GLN A 188 2.50 -2.38 -3.35
C GLN A 188 3.71 -3.31 -3.31
N ILE A 189 3.92 -4.09 -4.37
CA ILE A 189 5.09 -4.96 -4.51
C ILE A 189 6.29 -4.16 -5.03
N LEU A 190 6.08 -3.33 -6.05
CA LEU A 190 7.16 -2.54 -6.65
C LEU A 190 7.78 -1.55 -5.66
N LYS A 191 6.94 -0.89 -4.84
CA LYS A 191 7.40 0.02 -3.80
C LYS A 191 8.18 -0.67 -2.69
N CYS A 192 8.00 -1.99 -2.46
CA CYS A 192 8.83 -2.74 -1.50
C CYS A 192 10.31 -2.65 -1.85
N PHE A 193 10.68 -2.80 -3.12
CA PHE A 193 12.07 -2.69 -3.55
C PHE A 193 12.63 -1.29 -3.28
N VAL A 194 11.84 -0.27 -3.55
CA VAL A 194 12.22 1.13 -3.24
C VAL A 194 12.37 1.32 -1.74
N ALA A 195 11.44 0.80 -0.93
CA ALA A 195 11.46 0.90 0.53
C ALA A 195 12.71 0.23 1.10
N ILE A 196 13.04 -1.00 0.67
CA ILE A 196 14.25 -1.71 1.09
C ILE A 196 15.50 -0.87 0.81
N VAL A 197 15.67 -0.40 -0.42
CA VAL A 197 16.84 0.37 -0.81
C VAL A 197 16.92 1.70 -0.06
N LYS A 198 15.80 2.41 0.05
CA LYS A 198 15.74 3.74 0.67
C LYS A 198 16.02 3.67 2.17
N VAL A 199 15.36 2.77 2.89
CA VAL A 199 15.52 2.63 4.34
C VAL A 199 16.95 2.22 4.68
N ASN A 200 17.52 1.25 3.96
CA ASN A 200 18.87 0.74 4.27
C ASN A 200 20.03 1.66 3.84
N ARG A 201 19.77 2.66 2.97
CA ARG A 201 20.77 3.68 2.63
C ARG A 201 20.95 4.76 3.70
N PHE A 202 20.00 4.91 4.65
CA PHE A 202 19.99 5.89 5.74
C PHE A 202 20.18 7.37 5.31
N LYS A 203 20.04 7.68 4.02
CA LYS A 203 20.11 9.06 3.48
C LYS A 203 18.84 9.88 3.73
N TRP A 204 17.82 9.27 4.32
CA TRP A 204 16.55 9.88 4.67
C TRP A 204 16.57 10.57 6.06
N VAL A 205 17.61 10.32 6.87
CA VAL A 205 17.76 10.94 8.18
C VAL A 205 18.15 12.39 8.00
N ARG A 206 17.21 13.29 8.29
CA ARG A 206 17.41 14.73 8.25
C ARG A 206 17.18 15.29 9.65
N VAL A 207 18.22 15.82 10.28
CA VAL A 207 18.08 16.50 11.56
C VAL A 207 17.33 17.82 11.31
N LEU A 208 16.05 17.86 11.68
CA LEU A 208 15.18 19.03 11.46
C LEU A 208 15.36 20.13 12.53
N THR A 209 16.18 19.88 13.55
CA THR A 209 16.46 20.80 14.63
C THR A 209 17.80 21.52 14.39
N ARG A 210 17.72 22.65 13.72
CA ARG A 210 18.60 23.82 13.88
C ARG A 210 17.74 25.06 13.96
#